data_6605c4f6a2dd6a903a6996a4afabd696
#
_entry.id   6605c4f6a2dd6a903a6996a4afabd696
#
_cell.length_a   1.000
_cell.length_b   1.000
_cell.length_c   1.000
_cell.angle_alpha   90.00
_cell.angle_beta   90.00
_cell.angle_gamma   90.00
#
_symmetry.space_group_name_H-M   'P 1'
#
loop_
_entity.id
_entity.type
_entity.pdbx_description
1 polymer ?
#
loop_
_entity_poly.entity_id
_entity_poly.type
_entity_poly.pdbx_seq_one_letter_code
_entity_poly.pdbx_strand_id
1 'polypeptide(L)'
;SDMGDNPTAGGAGDVTWTLQELLARPEFKSEKGTSLIYASIPGPEFVEKALEIRIGGKIKAEAGAGVDNRFAGPLMLDGIITAIKEGDVNAGVEVVVKVGSIHVIVTKKRKPYHHLSDFTNLGLNPKETDIVVVKIGYLVPELYDMRGDWIMALTPGGVDQDLNRLGYKRIQRPMFPLDSDMENPDLSVRWISASDAKE
;
A
#
# COMPACT_ATOMS: atom_id res chain seq x y z
N SER A 1 -0.70 -6.49 -5.28
CA SER A 1 -0.60 -5.90 -3.93
C SER A 1 0.72 -5.18 -3.75
N ASP A 2 0.70 -4.02 -3.10
CA ASP A 2 1.86 -3.21 -2.67
C ASP A 2 2.26 -3.73 -1.28
N MET A 3 3.30 -4.56 -1.23
CA MET A 3 3.62 -5.35 -0.04
C MET A 3 4.42 -4.56 1.00
N GLY A 4 5.39 -3.75 0.55
CA GLY A 4 6.42 -3.16 1.43
C GLY A 4 5.88 -2.15 2.44
N ASP A 5 4.70 -1.59 2.22
CA ASP A 5 4.06 -0.62 3.11
C ASP A 5 2.69 -1.10 3.62
N ASN A 6 2.58 -2.40 3.91
CA ASN A 6 1.36 -3.01 4.44
C ASN A 6 1.01 -2.48 5.84
N PRO A 7 -0.10 -1.74 6.01
CA PRO A 7 -0.49 -1.16 7.29
C PRO A 7 -0.88 -2.20 8.35
N THR A 8 -1.29 -3.41 7.94
CA THR A 8 -1.66 -4.49 8.88
C THR A 8 -0.47 -5.33 9.34
N ALA A 9 0.69 -5.16 8.71
CA ALA A 9 1.94 -5.81 9.12
C ALA A 9 2.91 -4.85 9.85
N GLY A 10 2.46 -3.65 10.21
CA GLY A 10 3.27 -2.64 10.89
C GLY A 10 3.84 -1.53 10.00
N GLY A 11 3.55 -1.54 8.70
CA GLY A 11 3.89 -0.44 7.79
C GLY A 11 3.13 0.84 8.12
N ALA A 12 3.70 1.98 7.77
CA ALA A 12 3.07 3.28 7.97
C ALA A 12 1.81 3.46 7.10
N GLY A 13 1.77 2.80 5.96
CA GLY A 13 0.70 2.92 4.96
C GLY A 13 0.83 4.19 4.11
N ASP A 14 1.82 5.04 4.36
CA ASP A 14 1.96 6.35 3.75
C ASP A 14 3.17 6.51 2.82
N VAL A 15 3.91 5.42 2.55
CA VAL A 15 4.99 5.40 1.55
C VAL A 15 4.42 5.69 0.17
N THR A 16 5.01 6.66 -0.52
CA THR A 16 4.51 7.18 -1.81
C THR A 16 5.17 6.54 -3.04
N TRP A 17 6.21 5.75 -2.85
CA TRP A 17 7.05 5.24 -3.94
C TRP A 17 6.24 4.56 -5.07
N THR A 18 5.38 3.61 -4.73
CA THR A 18 4.57 2.88 -5.73
C THR A 18 3.62 3.82 -6.48
N LEU A 19 2.97 4.74 -5.76
CA LEU A 19 2.06 5.70 -6.37
C LEU A 19 2.80 6.69 -7.28
N GLN A 20 4.02 7.11 -6.90
CA GLN A 20 4.87 7.98 -7.71
C GLN A 20 5.23 7.30 -9.03
N GLU A 21 5.66 6.03 -8.99
CA GLU A 21 5.98 5.25 -10.19
C GLU A 21 4.77 5.08 -11.11
N LEU A 22 3.59 4.79 -10.55
CA LEU A 22 2.34 4.68 -11.31
C LEU A 22 1.94 6.01 -11.97
N LEU A 23 2.00 7.11 -11.24
CA LEU A 23 1.69 8.44 -11.77
C LEU A 23 2.68 8.91 -12.85
N ALA A 24 3.90 8.38 -12.87
CA ALA A 24 4.88 8.67 -13.91
C ALA A 24 4.58 7.98 -15.25
N ARG A 25 3.84 6.85 -15.23
CA ARG A 25 3.56 6.02 -16.40
C ARG A 25 2.63 6.71 -17.40
N PRO A 26 2.93 6.67 -18.71
CA PRO A 26 2.11 7.30 -19.74
C PRO A 26 0.70 6.70 -19.86
N GLU A 27 0.54 5.41 -19.51
CA GLU A 27 -0.73 4.68 -19.56
C GLU A 27 -1.81 5.30 -18.67
N PHE A 28 -1.40 6.03 -17.63
CA PHE A 28 -2.32 6.64 -16.66
C PHE A 28 -2.51 8.16 -16.81
N LYS A 29 -1.81 8.81 -17.77
CA LYS A 29 -1.88 10.26 -17.94
C LYS A 29 -3.20 10.74 -18.53
N SER A 30 -3.88 9.92 -19.32
CA SER A 30 -5.14 10.24 -19.95
C SER A 30 -6.32 9.78 -19.10
N GLU A 31 -7.40 10.56 -19.04
CA GLU A 31 -8.65 10.15 -18.37
C GLU A 31 -9.30 8.89 -18.97
N LYS A 32 -8.96 8.56 -20.22
CA LYS A 32 -9.40 7.37 -20.96
C LYS A 32 -8.32 6.28 -20.99
N GLY A 33 -7.26 6.40 -20.18
CA GLY A 33 -6.23 5.41 -20.04
C GLY A 33 -6.70 4.19 -19.25
N THR A 34 -5.77 3.27 -19.02
CA THR A 34 -5.97 2.12 -18.13
C THR A 34 -6.45 2.61 -16.76
N SER A 35 -7.59 2.13 -16.31
CA SER A 35 -8.18 2.54 -15.05
C SER A 35 -7.46 1.93 -13.86
N LEU A 36 -7.21 2.74 -12.81
CA LEU A 36 -6.53 2.27 -11.61
C LEU A 36 -7.16 2.85 -10.35
N ILE A 37 -7.34 2.01 -9.33
CA ILE A 37 -7.63 2.42 -7.95
C ILE A 37 -6.38 2.19 -7.11
N TYR A 38 -5.92 3.22 -6.38
CA TYR A 38 -4.83 3.12 -5.42
C TYR A 38 -5.37 3.28 -3.99
N ALA A 39 -5.32 2.22 -3.19
CA ALA A 39 -5.92 2.15 -1.86
C ALA A 39 -4.90 1.69 -0.80
N SER A 40 -4.46 2.59 0.06
CA SER A 40 -4.72 4.02 0.18
C SER A 40 -3.44 4.75 0.62
N ILE A 41 -3.52 6.05 0.81
CA ILE A 41 -2.42 6.82 1.35
C ILE A 41 -2.94 7.80 2.41
N PRO A 42 -2.42 7.78 3.66
CA PRO A 42 -2.70 8.81 4.65
C PRO A 42 -2.18 10.19 4.21
N GLY A 43 -3.02 11.19 4.40
CA GLY A 43 -2.72 12.59 4.09
C GLY A 43 -3.69 13.52 4.81
N PRO A 44 -3.55 13.72 6.15
CA PRO A 44 -4.53 14.49 6.92
C PRO A 44 -4.71 15.92 6.42
N GLU A 45 -3.62 16.60 6.07
CA GLU A 45 -3.67 17.98 5.53
C GLU A 45 -4.32 18.03 4.13
N PHE A 46 -4.09 17.01 3.30
CA PHE A 46 -4.78 16.87 2.03
C PHE A 46 -6.29 16.72 2.23
N VAL A 47 -6.68 15.88 3.20
CA VAL A 47 -8.10 15.64 3.51
C VAL A 47 -8.76 16.92 4.00
N GLU A 48 -8.14 17.70 4.88
CA GLU A 48 -8.70 18.96 5.37
C GLU A 48 -8.91 19.96 4.23
N LYS A 49 -7.92 20.10 3.35
CA LYS A 49 -8.06 20.93 2.15
C LYS A 49 -9.15 20.44 1.20
N ALA A 50 -9.31 19.11 1.06
CA ALA A 50 -10.36 18.53 0.22
C ALA A 50 -11.76 18.79 0.78
N LEU A 51 -11.93 18.80 2.11
CA LEU A 51 -13.19 19.15 2.77
C LEU A 51 -13.61 20.59 2.51
N GLU A 52 -12.66 21.53 2.41
CA GLU A 52 -12.93 22.93 2.05
C GLU A 52 -13.32 23.07 0.58
N ILE A 53 -12.61 22.38 -0.32
CA ILE A 53 -12.82 22.45 -1.78
C ILE A 53 -14.12 21.74 -2.20
N ARG A 54 -14.43 20.57 -1.62
CA ARG A 54 -15.59 19.72 -1.86
C ARG A 54 -15.53 18.91 -3.15
N ILE A 55 -16.46 17.97 -3.29
CA ILE A 55 -16.61 17.09 -4.47
C ILE A 55 -16.82 17.92 -5.74
N GLY A 56 -16.15 17.52 -6.82
CA GLY A 56 -16.14 18.19 -8.11
C GLY A 56 -15.08 19.29 -8.24
N GLY A 57 -14.50 19.73 -7.12
CA GLY A 57 -13.45 20.75 -7.11
C GLY A 57 -12.08 20.21 -7.49
N LYS A 58 -11.25 21.07 -8.07
CA LYS A 58 -9.85 20.77 -8.38
C LYS A 58 -9.00 20.98 -7.13
N ILE A 59 -8.19 19.97 -6.78
CA ILE A 59 -7.25 20.03 -5.68
C ILE A 59 -5.82 19.85 -6.19
N LYS A 60 -4.90 20.63 -5.64
CA LYS A 60 -3.46 20.44 -5.79
C LYS A 60 -2.82 20.53 -4.41
N ALA A 61 -2.39 19.39 -3.88
CA ALA A 61 -1.82 19.28 -2.54
C ALA A 61 -0.95 18.04 -2.42
N GLU A 62 -0.11 18.02 -1.40
CA GLU A 62 0.73 16.87 -1.06
C GLU A 62 -0.02 15.88 -0.18
N ALA A 63 0.30 14.57 -0.36
CA ALA A 63 -0.17 13.49 0.48
C ALA A 63 0.93 12.44 0.68
N GLY A 64 0.84 11.69 1.76
CA GLY A 64 1.75 10.61 2.12
C GLY A 64 3.06 11.07 2.74
N ALA A 65 3.92 10.12 3.08
CA ALA A 65 5.27 10.29 3.63
C ALA A 65 5.34 11.15 4.91
N GLY A 66 4.26 11.23 5.67
CA GLY A 66 4.24 11.94 6.96
C GLY A 66 4.91 11.14 8.08
N VAL A 67 4.88 9.82 7.99
CA VAL A 67 5.50 8.89 8.95
C VAL A 67 6.73 8.22 8.34
N ASP A 68 6.61 7.63 7.14
CA ASP A 68 7.73 7.00 6.46
C ASP A 68 8.09 7.73 5.16
N ASN A 69 9.09 8.59 5.24
CA ASN A 69 9.60 9.38 4.12
C ASN A 69 10.91 8.83 3.51
N ARG A 70 11.34 7.63 3.89
CA ARG A 70 12.62 7.04 3.45
C ARG A 70 12.64 6.63 1.98
N PHE A 71 11.48 6.35 1.41
CA PHE A 71 11.33 5.75 0.06
C PHE A 71 10.52 6.63 -0.89
N ALA A 72 10.78 7.83 -0.98
CA ALA A 72 10.15 8.96 -1.63
C ALA A 72 9.53 9.92 -0.61
N GLY A 73 9.46 11.18 -0.93
CA GLY A 73 8.86 12.21 -0.08
C GLY A 73 7.34 12.32 -0.27
N PRO A 74 6.72 13.36 0.29
CA PRO A 74 5.33 13.68 0.01
C PRO A 74 5.09 13.82 -1.49
N LEU A 75 3.94 13.33 -1.95
CA LEU A 75 3.60 13.29 -3.37
C LEU A 75 2.53 14.32 -3.70
N MET A 76 2.83 15.20 -4.64
CA MET A 76 1.88 16.21 -5.14
C MET A 76 0.80 15.53 -5.99
N LEU A 77 -0.44 15.58 -5.55
CA LEU A 77 -1.61 15.15 -6.30
C LEU A 77 -2.32 16.39 -6.88
N ASP A 78 -2.48 16.44 -8.19
CA ASP A 78 -3.19 17.51 -8.94
C ASP A 78 -4.33 16.86 -9.71
N GLY A 79 -5.56 16.96 -9.20
CA GLY A 79 -6.70 16.23 -9.75
C GLY A 79 -8.05 16.79 -9.30
N ILE A 80 -9.10 16.02 -9.58
CA ILE A 80 -10.48 16.36 -9.24
C ILE A 80 -10.95 15.45 -8.07
N ILE A 81 -11.54 16.05 -7.06
CA ILE A 81 -12.16 15.31 -5.95
C ILE A 81 -13.45 14.67 -6.46
N THR A 82 -13.51 13.33 -6.46
CA THR A 82 -14.67 12.57 -6.97
C THR A 82 -15.55 12.00 -5.85
N ALA A 83 -15.00 11.79 -4.66
CA ALA A 83 -15.77 11.38 -3.50
C ALA A 83 -15.14 11.88 -2.20
N ILE A 84 -15.99 12.13 -1.21
CA ILE A 84 -15.63 12.39 0.19
C ILE A 84 -16.57 11.57 1.07
N LYS A 85 -16.03 10.84 2.02
CA LYS A 85 -16.79 10.08 3.01
C LYS A 85 -16.22 10.33 4.40
N GLU A 86 -17.08 10.71 5.31
CA GLU A 86 -16.76 10.94 6.71
C GLU A 86 -17.29 9.81 7.60
N GLY A 87 -16.73 9.67 8.80
CA GLY A 87 -17.21 8.75 9.83
C GLY A 87 -16.71 7.31 9.70
N ASP A 88 -15.73 7.01 8.83
CA ASP A 88 -15.09 5.69 8.84
C ASP A 88 -14.30 5.48 10.14
N VAL A 89 -14.48 4.31 10.77
CA VAL A 89 -13.90 4.01 12.10
C VAL A 89 -12.36 3.99 12.09
N ASN A 90 -11.76 3.63 10.97
CA ASN A 90 -10.30 3.56 10.82
C ASN A 90 -9.74 4.83 10.18
N ALA A 91 -10.25 5.20 9.02
CA ALA A 91 -9.77 6.34 8.25
C ALA A 91 -10.20 7.70 8.82
N GLY A 92 -11.33 7.75 9.54
CA GLY A 92 -12.00 8.99 9.91
C GLY A 92 -12.67 9.65 8.72
N VAL A 93 -11.89 10.16 7.79
CA VAL A 93 -12.35 10.73 6.51
C VAL A 93 -11.58 10.09 5.37
N GLU A 94 -12.28 9.81 4.28
CA GLU A 94 -11.76 9.25 3.05
C GLU A 94 -12.08 10.19 1.88
N VAL A 95 -11.11 10.47 1.05
CA VAL A 95 -11.23 11.33 -0.14
C VAL A 95 -10.73 10.55 -1.35
N VAL A 96 -11.50 10.57 -2.42
CA VAL A 96 -11.03 10.05 -3.72
C VAL A 96 -10.66 11.23 -4.59
N VAL A 97 -9.43 11.26 -5.07
CA VAL A 97 -8.95 12.22 -6.06
C VAL A 97 -8.60 11.50 -7.35
N LYS A 98 -9.16 11.98 -8.47
CA LYS A 98 -8.86 11.45 -9.80
C LYS A 98 -7.72 12.24 -10.43
N VAL A 99 -6.62 11.54 -10.74
CA VAL A 99 -5.44 12.09 -11.43
C VAL A 99 -5.20 11.27 -12.70
N GLY A 100 -5.49 11.83 -13.85
CA GLY A 100 -5.56 11.07 -15.11
C GLY A 100 -6.61 9.97 -15.02
N SER A 101 -6.22 8.69 -15.20
CA SER A 101 -7.10 7.53 -15.01
C SER A 101 -6.94 6.85 -13.64
N ILE A 102 -6.14 7.40 -12.74
CA ILE A 102 -5.93 6.87 -11.39
C ILE A 102 -6.91 7.51 -10.42
N HIS A 103 -7.66 6.70 -9.68
CA HIS A 103 -8.41 7.09 -8.50
C HIS A 103 -7.56 6.82 -7.25
N VAL A 104 -7.02 7.88 -6.66
CA VAL A 104 -6.22 7.78 -5.44
C VAL A 104 -7.11 7.98 -4.23
N ILE A 105 -7.13 7.02 -3.31
CA ILE A 105 -7.84 7.16 -2.04
C ILE A 105 -6.86 7.76 -1.03
N VAL A 106 -7.16 8.99 -0.58
CA VAL A 106 -6.42 9.67 0.49
C VAL A 106 -7.25 9.63 1.76
N THR A 107 -6.64 9.23 2.87
CA THR A 107 -7.33 9.04 4.14
C THR A 107 -6.79 9.97 5.22
N LYS A 108 -7.64 10.38 6.17
CA LYS A 108 -7.17 11.18 7.32
C LYS A 108 -6.26 10.38 8.24
N LYS A 109 -6.58 9.09 8.44
CA LYS A 109 -5.79 8.14 9.24
C LYS A 109 -5.51 6.88 8.42
N ARG A 110 -4.52 6.11 8.84
CA ARG A 110 -4.16 4.83 8.23
C ARG A 110 -5.35 3.85 8.22
N LYS A 111 -5.67 3.30 7.05
CA LYS A 111 -6.74 2.31 6.86
C LYS A 111 -6.28 1.25 5.84
N PRO A 112 -6.43 -0.06 6.15
CA PRO A 112 -6.34 -1.12 5.15
C PRO A 112 -7.65 -1.20 4.35
N TYR A 113 -7.55 -1.60 3.08
CA TYR A 113 -8.68 -1.82 2.17
C TYR A 113 -8.80 -3.31 1.89
N HIS A 114 -9.73 -3.97 2.56
CA HIS A 114 -9.87 -5.43 2.56
C HIS A 114 -11.20 -5.92 2.00
N HIS A 115 -12.23 -5.07 1.99
CA HIS A 115 -13.59 -5.43 1.63
C HIS A 115 -14.07 -4.67 0.40
N LEU A 116 -14.96 -5.30 -0.38
CA LEU A 116 -15.61 -4.64 -1.50
C LEU A 116 -16.30 -3.33 -1.08
N SER A 117 -16.90 -3.33 0.11
CA SER A 117 -17.55 -2.16 0.69
C SER A 117 -16.60 -0.98 0.94
N ASP A 118 -15.30 -1.23 1.17
CA ASP A 118 -14.30 -0.16 1.34
C ASP A 118 -14.19 0.69 0.06
N PHE A 119 -14.43 0.10 -1.10
CA PHE A 119 -14.41 0.76 -2.40
C PHE A 119 -15.79 1.29 -2.83
N THR A 120 -16.82 0.46 -2.71
CA THR A 120 -18.16 0.82 -3.20
C THR A 120 -18.79 1.96 -2.40
N ASN A 121 -18.46 2.07 -1.11
CA ASN A 121 -18.84 3.21 -0.28
C ASN A 121 -18.25 4.56 -0.75
N LEU A 122 -17.22 4.52 -1.58
CA LEU A 122 -16.57 5.67 -2.22
C LEU A 122 -16.98 5.84 -3.69
N GLY A 123 -17.99 5.06 -4.15
CA GLY A 123 -18.42 5.07 -5.54
C GLY A 123 -17.43 4.42 -6.52
N LEU A 124 -16.48 3.64 -6.01
CA LEU A 124 -15.50 2.91 -6.82
C LEU A 124 -15.93 1.46 -7.02
N ASN A 125 -15.72 0.92 -8.22
CA ASN A 125 -15.99 -0.49 -8.51
C ASN A 125 -14.68 -1.23 -8.84
N PRO A 126 -14.07 -1.95 -7.88
CA PRO A 126 -12.83 -2.68 -8.11
C PRO A 126 -12.99 -3.83 -9.12
N LYS A 127 -14.21 -4.35 -9.34
CA LYS A 127 -14.47 -5.44 -10.31
C LYS A 127 -14.51 -4.97 -11.77
N GLU A 128 -14.69 -3.68 -11.99
CA GLU A 128 -14.73 -3.03 -13.32
C GLU A 128 -13.49 -2.15 -13.56
N THR A 129 -12.53 -2.17 -12.66
CA THR A 129 -11.28 -1.43 -12.76
C THR A 129 -10.17 -2.34 -13.24
N ASP A 130 -9.38 -1.90 -14.22
CA ASP A 130 -8.31 -2.71 -14.81
C ASP A 130 -7.23 -3.09 -13.78
N ILE A 131 -6.87 -2.17 -12.87
CA ILE A 131 -5.85 -2.38 -11.85
C ILE A 131 -6.34 -1.84 -10.51
N VAL A 132 -6.26 -2.67 -9.48
CA VAL A 132 -6.52 -2.27 -8.09
C VAL A 132 -5.26 -2.52 -7.26
N VAL A 133 -4.70 -1.47 -6.69
CA VAL A 133 -3.56 -1.56 -5.79
C VAL A 133 -4.04 -1.50 -4.35
N VAL A 134 -3.73 -2.53 -3.57
CA VAL A 134 -3.97 -2.60 -2.13
C VAL A 134 -2.67 -2.85 -1.38
N LYS A 135 -2.49 -2.23 -0.22
CA LYS A 135 -1.29 -2.39 0.62
C LYS A 135 -1.45 -3.58 1.55
N ILE A 136 -1.11 -4.77 1.05
CA ILE A 136 -1.27 -6.04 1.75
C ILE A 136 -0.24 -7.07 1.27
N GLY A 137 0.16 -8.01 2.12
CA GLY A 137 1.10 -9.06 1.76
C GLY A 137 0.47 -10.31 1.18
N TYR A 138 -0.82 -10.51 1.42
CA TYR A 138 -1.64 -11.58 0.85
C TYR A 138 -3.08 -11.09 0.73
N LEU A 139 -3.84 -11.64 -0.21
CA LEU A 139 -5.25 -11.26 -0.36
C LEU A 139 -6.09 -11.94 0.71
N VAL A 140 -6.87 -11.17 1.44
CA VAL A 140 -7.96 -11.69 2.27
C VAL A 140 -9.03 -12.34 1.36
N PRO A 141 -9.87 -13.27 1.86
CA PRO A 141 -10.79 -14.04 1.01
C PRO A 141 -11.61 -13.19 0.05
N GLU A 142 -12.18 -12.07 0.50
CA GLU A 142 -13.03 -11.21 -0.34
C GLU A 142 -12.24 -10.53 -1.47
N LEU A 143 -11.01 -10.08 -1.22
CA LEU A 143 -10.11 -9.55 -2.27
C LEU A 143 -9.69 -10.65 -3.24
N TYR A 144 -9.45 -11.85 -2.72
CA TYR A 144 -9.11 -13.01 -3.53
C TYR A 144 -10.24 -13.40 -4.47
N ASP A 145 -11.48 -13.41 -4.00
CA ASP A 145 -12.65 -13.78 -4.77
C ASP A 145 -12.99 -12.77 -5.88
N MET A 146 -12.69 -11.49 -5.68
CA MET A 146 -12.96 -10.45 -6.68
C MET A 146 -11.83 -10.16 -7.65
N ARG A 147 -10.65 -10.78 -7.48
CA ARG A 147 -9.51 -10.57 -8.37
C ARG A 147 -9.74 -11.17 -9.75
N GLY A 148 -9.25 -10.52 -10.80
CA GLY A 148 -9.01 -11.15 -12.09
C GLY A 148 -7.70 -11.95 -12.05
N ASP A 149 -6.59 -11.24 -11.82
CA ASP A 149 -5.26 -11.80 -11.60
C ASP A 149 -4.64 -11.15 -10.36
N TRP A 150 -3.54 -11.70 -9.86
CA TRP A 150 -2.89 -11.15 -8.67
C TRP A 150 -1.37 -11.14 -8.79
N ILE A 151 -0.81 -9.97 -8.57
CA ILE A 151 0.64 -9.74 -8.53
C ILE A 151 1.02 -9.16 -7.17
N MET A 152 2.01 -9.77 -6.53
CA MET A 152 2.63 -9.22 -5.32
C MET A 152 3.87 -8.43 -5.72
N ALA A 153 3.83 -7.11 -5.51
CA ALA A 153 4.96 -6.23 -5.73
C ALA A 153 5.78 -6.10 -4.44
N LEU A 154 7.03 -6.54 -4.48
CA LEU A 154 8.00 -6.39 -3.40
C LEU A 154 8.54 -4.96 -3.39
N THR A 155 7.71 -4.03 -2.96
CA THR A 155 8.00 -2.60 -2.91
C THR A 155 8.81 -2.24 -1.68
N PRO A 156 9.57 -1.13 -1.69
CA PRO A 156 10.23 -0.65 -0.49
C PRO A 156 9.21 -0.15 0.54
N GLY A 157 9.53 -0.34 1.82
CA GLY A 157 8.68 0.09 2.93
C GLY A 157 9.10 -0.48 4.28
N GLY A 158 8.34 -0.17 5.32
CA GLY A 158 8.62 -0.62 6.69
C GLY A 158 8.50 -2.12 6.90
N VAL A 159 7.82 -2.82 5.99
CA VAL A 159 7.61 -4.28 6.01
C VAL A 159 8.05 -4.93 4.69
N ASP A 160 9.11 -4.40 4.12
CA ASP A 160 9.74 -4.90 2.92
C ASP A 160 10.06 -6.40 3.03
N GLN A 161 9.69 -7.18 2.04
CA GLN A 161 9.95 -8.63 1.99
C GLN A 161 11.00 -9.04 0.96
N ASP A 162 11.67 -8.10 0.33
CA ASP A 162 12.89 -8.41 -0.41
C ASP A 162 14.05 -8.59 0.58
N LEU A 163 14.22 -9.83 1.03
CA LEU A 163 15.20 -10.18 2.07
C LEU A 163 16.62 -9.79 1.68
N ASN A 164 16.97 -9.79 0.39
CA ASN A 164 18.29 -9.40 -0.08
C ASN A 164 18.54 -7.90 0.08
N ARG A 165 17.47 -7.08 -0.01
CA ARG A 165 17.54 -5.62 0.15
C ARG A 165 17.61 -5.18 1.61
N LEU A 166 17.22 -6.02 2.58
CA LEU A 166 17.06 -5.62 3.99
C LEU A 166 18.38 -5.41 4.75
N GLY A 167 19.53 -5.76 4.19
CA GLY A 167 20.85 -5.42 4.72
C GLY A 167 21.11 -5.88 6.15
N TYR A 168 20.71 -7.09 6.50
CA TYR A 168 20.93 -7.69 7.81
C TYR A 168 22.40 -7.68 8.24
N LYS A 169 22.68 -7.25 9.49
CA LYS A 169 24.04 -7.12 10.04
C LYS A 169 24.34 -8.06 11.21
N ARG A 170 23.30 -8.65 11.83
CA ARG A 170 23.44 -9.42 13.08
C ARG A 170 22.91 -10.85 12.96
N ILE A 171 22.80 -11.36 11.74
CA ILE A 171 22.40 -12.74 11.49
C ILE A 171 23.64 -13.63 11.34
N GLN A 172 23.54 -14.87 11.77
CA GLN A 172 24.57 -15.87 11.52
C GLN A 172 24.54 -16.26 10.03
N ARG A 173 25.69 -16.25 9.39
CA ARG A 173 25.87 -16.68 7.99
C ARG A 173 26.58 -18.04 7.94
N PRO A 174 26.35 -18.88 6.92
CA PRO A 174 25.46 -18.68 5.79
C PRO A 174 23.98 -18.83 6.16
N MET A 175 23.08 -18.10 5.49
CA MET A 175 21.64 -18.16 5.67
C MET A 175 20.90 -18.03 4.34
N PHE A 176 20.03 -18.98 4.02
CA PHE A 176 19.15 -18.88 2.86
C PHE A 176 18.03 -17.82 3.10
N PRO A 177 17.66 -17.00 2.13
CA PRO A 177 18.10 -16.95 0.74
C PRO A 177 19.25 -15.94 0.49
N LEU A 178 19.89 -15.41 1.52
CA LEU A 178 20.95 -14.39 1.40
C LEU A 178 22.26 -14.99 0.85
N ASP A 179 22.50 -16.26 1.10
CA ASP A 179 23.67 -17.00 0.63
C ASP A 179 23.19 -18.11 -0.34
N SER A 180 23.45 -17.89 -1.65
CA SER A 180 23.02 -18.82 -2.70
C SER A 180 23.87 -20.10 -2.78
N ASP A 181 25.07 -20.06 -2.24
CA ASP A 181 26.07 -21.12 -2.23
C ASP A 181 26.10 -21.91 -0.90
N MET A 182 25.06 -21.76 -0.10
CA MET A 182 24.90 -22.46 1.16
C MET A 182 24.87 -23.97 0.94
N GLU A 183 25.81 -24.72 1.58
CA GLU A 183 25.77 -26.17 1.58
C GLU A 183 24.48 -26.69 2.23
N ASN A 184 24.11 -27.94 1.94
CA ASN A 184 22.89 -28.56 2.48
C ASN A 184 22.86 -28.45 4.00
N PRO A 185 21.92 -27.70 4.58
CA PRO A 185 21.83 -27.55 6.02
C PRO A 185 21.37 -28.87 6.69
N ASP A 186 21.82 -29.10 7.90
CA ASP A 186 21.27 -30.17 8.73
C ASP A 186 19.83 -29.81 9.13
N LEU A 187 18.86 -30.47 8.50
CA LEU A 187 17.42 -30.33 8.76
C LEU A 187 16.91 -31.41 9.74
N SER A 188 17.78 -32.12 10.42
CA SER A 188 17.37 -33.09 11.43
C SER A 188 16.60 -32.43 12.58
N VAL A 189 15.64 -33.16 13.13
CA VAL A 189 14.85 -32.68 14.27
C VAL A 189 15.74 -32.60 15.50
N ARG A 190 15.82 -31.45 16.14
CA ARG A 190 16.45 -31.24 17.43
C ARG A 190 15.41 -31.13 18.52
N TRP A 191 15.46 -31.98 19.51
CA TRP A 191 14.66 -31.84 20.71
C TRP A 191 15.41 -30.96 21.71
N ILE A 192 14.77 -29.86 22.10
CA ILE A 192 15.26 -29.00 23.18
C ILE A 192 14.36 -29.24 24.37
N SER A 193 14.91 -29.79 25.46
CA SER A 193 14.17 -30.00 26.70
C SER A 193 13.93 -28.66 27.41
N ALA A 194 12.91 -28.59 28.27
CA ALA A 194 12.61 -27.36 29.03
C ALA A 194 13.75 -26.98 30.00
N SER A 195 14.65 -27.92 30.32
CA SER A 195 15.86 -27.66 31.09
C SER A 195 16.94 -26.95 30.28
N ASP A 196 17.03 -27.23 28.98
CA ASP A 196 18.08 -26.73 28.10
C ASP A 196 17.75 -25.33 27.52
N ALA A 197 16.53 -24.87 27.73
CA ALA A 197 16.05 -23.55 27.28
C ALA A 197 16.40 -22.42 28.27
N LYS A 198 17.17 -22.66 29.33
CA LYS A 198 17.49 -21.69 30.39
C LYS A 198 18.93 -21.16 30.35
N GLU A 199 19.72 -21.49 29.37
CA GLU A 199 21.02 -20.92 29.07
C GLU A 199 20.84 -20.04 27.79
#